data_822fc76321e7908c4c68648e1a819357
#
_entry.id   822fc76321e7908c4c68648e1a819357
#
_cell.length_a   1.000
_cell.length_b   1.000
_cell.length_c   1.000
_cell.angle_alpha   90.00
_cell.angle_beta   90.00
_cell.angle_gamma   90.00
#
_symmetry.space_group_name_H-M   'P 1'
#
loop_
_entity.id
_entity.type
_entity.pdbx_description
1 polymer ?
#
loop_
_entity_poly.entity_id
_entity_poly.type
_entity_poly.pdbx_seq_one_letter_code
_entity_poly.pdbx_strand_id
1 'polypeptide(L)'
;METFDFSSFMQSSDFADLSLKELGLLTYIAHHYPEDVTFEQIVNKVKDGKTAVYAALDKLMQSGYIVRERLFLSGRAAGIVYRLNVPNS
;
A
#
# COMPACT_ATOMS: atom_id res chain seq x y z
N MET A 1 -16.19 -12.79 -12.10
CA MET A 1 -15.01 -12.25 -11.40
C MET A 1 -15.21 -10.77 -11.16
N GLU A 2 -15.12 -10.37 -9.92
CA GLU A 2 -15.31 -8.96 -9.60
C GLU A 2 -14.04 -8.18 -9.90
N THR A 3 -14.21 -7.04 -10.52
CA THR A 3 -13.11 -6.14 -10.79
C THR A 3 -13.03 -5.13 -9.66
N PHE A 4 -11.83 -4.88 -9.14
CA PHE A 4 -11.65 -3.86 -8.13
C PHE A 4 -12.00 -2.50 -8.71
N ASP A 5 -12.91 -1.80 -8.05
CA ASP A 5 -13.34 -0.47 -8.46
C ASP A 5 -12.71 0.57 -7.55
N PHE A 6 -11.65 1.19 -8.04
CA PHE A 6 -10.90 2.19 -7.27
C PHE A 6 -11.79 3.39 -6.91
N SER A 7 -12.66 3.81 -7.82
CA SER A 7 -13.54 4.94 -7.56
C SER A 7 -14.49 4.66 -6.40
N SER A 8 -15.09 3.47 -6.39
CA SER A 8 -15.96 3.07 -5.28
C SER A 8 -15.18 2.96 -3.98
N PHE A 9 -13.96 2.44 -4.03
CA PHE A 9 -13.10 2.35 -2.85
C PHE A 9 -12.86 3.74 -2.27
N MET A 10 -12.50 4.71 -3.12
CA MET A 10 -12.22 6.07 -2.67
C MET A 10 -13.45 6.76 -2.10
N GLN A 11 -14.62 6.49 -2.67
CA GLN A 11 -15.86 7.11 -2.20
C GLN A 11 -16.37 6.51 -0.90
N SER A 12 -16.17 5.20 -0.73
CA SER A 12 -16.72 4.50 0.43
C SER A 12 -15.84 4.57 1.66
N SER A 13 -14.59 5.00 1.51
CA SER A 13 -13.63 5.02 2.60
C SER A 13 -13.51 6.42 3.19
N ASP A 14 -13.31 6.47 4.51
CA ASP A 14 -13.09 7.74 5.21
C ASP A 14 -11.59 7.90 5.42
N PHE A 15 -11.00 8.82 4.67
CA PHE A 15 -9.56 9.07 4.74
C PHE A 15 -9.23 10.29 5.59
N ALA A 16 -10.14 10.72 6.46
CA ALA A 16 -9.96 11.94 7.23
C ALA A 16 -8.73 11.88 8.16
N ASP A 17 -8.31 10.69 8.53
CA ASP A 17 -7.16 10.51 9.41
C ASP A 17 -5.83 10.40 8.66
N LEU A 18 -5.85 10.52 7.34
CA LEU A 18 -4.63 10.39 6.53
C LEU A 18 -4.14 11.75 6.07
N SER A 19 -2.81 11.92 6.09
CA SER A 19 -2.19 13.10 5.48
C SER A 19 -2.19 12.96 3.96
N LEU A 20 -1.90 14.06 3.26
CA LEU A 20 -1.78 14.01 1.80
C LEU A 20 -0.71 13.03 1.36
N LYS A 21 0.40 12.96 2.09
CA LYS A 21 1.48 12.01 1.80
C LYS A 21 1.00 10.58 1.91
N GLU A 22 0.29 10.27 2.99
CA GLU A 22 -0.24 8.93 3.22
C GLU A 22 -1.29 8.57 2.17
N LEU A 23 -2.15 9.52 1.85
CA LEU A 23 -3.19 9.31 0.84
C LEU A 23 -2.58 9.09 -0.54
N GLY A 24 -1.54 9.86 -0.89
CA GLY A 24 -0.84 9.67 -2.15
C GLY A 24 -0.19 8.29 -2.26
N LEU A 25 0.41 7.83 -1.16
CA LEU A 25 1.03 6.51 -1.13
C LEU A 25 -0.03 5.41 -1.26
N LEU A 26 -1.14 5.56 -0.56
CA LEU A 26 -2.25 4.60 -0.66
C LEU A 26 -2.78 4.54 -2.09
N THR A 27 -2.91 5.69 -2.73
CA THR A 27 -3.36 5.77 -4.12
C THR A 27 -2.40 5.03 -5.05
N TYR A 28 -1.11 5.18 -4.84
CA TYR A 28 -0.11 4.49 -5.65
C TYR A 28 -0.23 2.98 -5.49
N ILE A 29 -0.37 2.50 -4.26
CA ILE A 29 -0.51 1.07 -4.00
C ILE A 29 -1.82 0.54 -4.59
N ALA A 30 -2.91 1.29 -4.44
CA ALA A 30 -4.20 0.89 -4.98
C ALA A 30 -4.19 0.83 -6.50
N HIS A 31 -3.45 1.72 -7.13
CA HIS A 31 -3.33 1.74 -8.59
C HIS A 31 -2.71 0.45 -9.14
N HIS A 32 -1.85 -0.18 -8.37
CA HIS A 32 -1.19 -1.43 -8.79
C HIS A 32 -1.98 -2.67 -8.44
N TYR A 33 -3.05 -2.53 -7.66
CA TYR A 33 -3.86 -3.69 -7.30
C TYR A 33 -4.35 -4.42 -8.56
N PRO A 34 -4.31 -5.76 -8.62
CA PRO A 34 -4.01 -6.69 -7.52
C PRO A 34 -2.53 -7.06 -7.38
N GLU A 35 -1.63 -6.39 -8.07
CA GLU A 35 -0.22 -6.69 -7.99
C GLU A 35 0.39 -6.11 -6.71
N ASP A 36 1.37 -6.82 -6.17
CA ASP A 36 2.11 -6.36 -5.01
C ASP A 36 3.09 -5.26 -5.40
N VAL A 37 3.37 -4.37 -4.45
CA VAL A 37 4.32 -3.28 -4.66
C VAL A 37 5.45 -3.45 -3.66
N THR A 38 6.70 -3.40 -4.14
CA THR A 38 7.87 -3.51 -3.26
C THR A 38 8.20 -2.17 -2.65
N PHE A 39 8.91 -2.23 -1.51
CA PHE A 39 9.39 -1.01 -0.88
C PHE A 39 10.29 -0.22 -1.81
N GLU A 40 11.15 -0.92 -2.56
CA GLU A 40 12.05 -0.26 -3.50
C GLU A 40 11.30 0.50 -4.59
N GLN A 41 10.22 -0.09 -5.11
CA GLN A 41 9.40 0.59 -6.10
C GLN A 41 8.82 1.89 -5.56
N ILE A 42 8.37 1.85 -4.31
CA ILE A 42 7.80 3.03 -3.67
C ILE A 42 8.87 4.10 -3.50
N VAL A 43 10.01 3.73 -2.94
CA VAL A 43 11.10 4.69 -2.67
C VAL A 43 11.59 5.35 -3.95
N ASN A 44 11.63 4.58 -5.05
CA ASN A 44 12.10 5.11 -6.33
C ASN A 44 11.09 6.08 -6.98
N LYS A 45 9.83 6.01 -6.59
CA LYS A 45 8.79 6.86 -7.17
C LYS A 45 8.55 8.15 -6.42
N VAL A 46 8.92 8.20 -5.15
CA VAL A 46 8.66 9.38 -4.33
C VAL A 46 9.97 10.10 -4.04
N LYS A 47 9.86 11.40 -3.82
CA LYS A 47 11.04 12.23 -3.50
C LYS A 47 11.35 12.20 -2.01
N ASP A 48 10.44 11.69 -1.22
CA ASP A 48 10.62 11.63 0.23
C ASP A 48 11.67 10.59 0.59
N GLY A 49 12.34 10.78 1.70
CA GLY A 49 13.33 9.84 2.18
C GLY A 49 12.70 8.55 2.70
N LYS A 50 13.54 7.53 2.88
CA LYS A 50 13.07 6.21 3.33
C LYS A 50 12.33 6.29 4.65
N THR A 51 12.79 7.13 5.58
CA THR A 51 12.16 7.27 6.89
C THR A 51 10.72 7.76 6.76
N ALA A 52 10.49 8.74 5.88
CA ALA A 52 9.15 9.26 5.63
C ALA A 52 8.25 8.20 4.99
N VAL A 53 8.81 7.41 4.07
CA VAL A 53 8.06 6.34 3.42
C VAL A 53 7.67 5.27 4.45
N TYR A 54 8.60 4.86 5.30
CA TYR A 54 8.29 3.89 6.35
C TYR A 54 7.20 4.39 7.29
N ALA A 55 7.26 5.66 7.68
CA ALA A 55 6.26 6.23 8.57
C ALA A 55 4.88 6.22 7.92
N ALA A 56 4.81 6.56 6.63
CA ALA A 56 3.54 6.55 5.91
C ALA A 56 2.98 5.14 5.74
N LEU A 57 3.85 4.18 5.39
CA LEU A 57 3.44 2.78 5.28
C LEU A 57 2.93 2.24 6.61
N ASP A 58 3.62 2.58 7.70
CA ASP A 58 3.23 2.15 9.03
C ASP A 58 1.84 2.66 9.39
N LYS A 59 1.59 3.92 9.11
CA LYS A 59 0.28 4.53 9.36
C LYS A 59 -0.81 3.81 8.55
N LEU A 60 -0.54 3.54 7.28
CA LEU A 60 -1.52 2.86 6.42
C LEU A 60 -1.79 1.44 6.90
N MET A 61 -0.76 0.73 7.38
CA MET A 61 -0.94 -0.61 7.92
C MET A 61 -1.75 -0.58 9.21
N GLN A 62 -1.43 0.34 10.11
CA GLN A 62 -2.14 0.47 11.39
C GLN A 62 -3.60 0.83 11.18
N SER A 63 -3.88 1.61 10.14
CA SER A 63 -5.25 2.00 9.82
C SER A 63 -6.01 0.95 9.02
N GLY A 64 -5.33 -0.13 8.62
CA GLY A 64 -5.97 -1.24 7.94
C GLY A 64 -6.15 -1.07 6.43
N TYR A 65 -5.51 -0.09 5.82
CA TYR A 65 -5.66 0.15 4.38
C TYR A 65 -4.79 -0.74 3.52
N ILE A 66 -3.65 -1.18 4.05
CA ILE A 66 -2.73 -2.03 3.30
C ILE A 66 -2.25 -3.18 4.18
N VAL A 67 -1.75 -4.23 3.53
CA VAL A 67 -1.11 -5.35 4.22
C VAL A 67 0.31 -5.48 3.72
N ARG A 68 1.18 -5.98 4.59
CA ARG A 68 2.58 -6.21 4.28
C ARG A 68 2.85 -7.71 4.30
N GLU A 69 3.53 -8.19 3.29
CA GLU A 69 3.94 -9.58 3.22
C GLU A 69 5.44 -9.67 2.99
N ARG A 70 6.06 -10.66 3.64
CA ARG A 70 7.45 -10.97 3.43
C ARG A 70 7.54 -12.11 2.42
N LEU A 71 8.33 -11.89 1.37
CA LEU A 71 8.56 -12.91 0.37
C LEU A 71 9.73 -13.79 0.75
N PHE A 72 9.61 -15.08 0.47
CA PHE A 72 10.68 -16.05 0.68
C PHE A 72 10.93 -16.79 -0.62
N LEU A 73 12.21 -16.91 -0.98
CA LEU A 73 12.65 -17.71 -2.10
C LEU A 73 13.69 -18.68 -1.60
N SER A 74 13.45 -19.97 -1.81
CA SER A 74 14.37 -21.03 -1.36
C SER A 74 14.70 -20.93 0.12
N GLY A 75 13.70 -20.59 0.94
CA GLY A 75 13.89 -20.49 2.39
C GLY A 75 14.53 -19.20 2.87
N ARG A 76 14.85 -18.28 1.96
CA ARG A 76 15.45 -16.98 2.32
C ARG A 76 14.47 -15.85 2.12
N ALA A 77 14.57 -14.83 2.97
CA ALA A 77 13.78 -13.62 2.79
C ALA A 77 14.22 -12.92 1.50
N ALA A 78 13.27 -12.75 0.58
CA ALA A 78 13.54 -12.15 -0.73
C ALA A 78 13.09 -10.70 -0.81
N GLY A 79 12.40 -10.19 0.22
CA GLY A 79 11.96 -8.82 0.24
C GLY A 79 10.61 -8.67 0.91
N ILE A 80 10.15 -7.43 0.95
CA ILE A 80 8.87 -7.08 1.55
C ILE A 80 8.02 -6.42 0.48
N VAL A 81 6.76 -6.84 0.39
CA VAL A 81 5.81 -6.26 -0.55
C VAL A 81 4.59 -5.74 0.20
N TYR A 82 3.93 -4.78 -0.41
CA TYR A 82 2.73 -4.16 0.12
C TYR A 82 1.59 -4.33 -0.86
N ARG A 83 0.39 -4.49 -0.35
CA ARG A 83 -0.78 -4.72 -1.16
C ARG A 83 -1.97 -4.04 -0.51
N LEU A 84 -2.89 -3.54 -1.33
CA LEU A 84 -4.11 -2.95 -0.82
C LEU A 84 -4.91 -4.00 -0.07
N ASN A 85 -5.40 -3.61 1.10
CA ASN A 85 -6.25 -4.48 1.91
C ASN A 85 -7.70 -4.30 1.46
N VAL A 86 -8.14 -5.14 0.54
CA VAL A 86 -9.50 -5.07 -0.01
C VAL A 86 -10.39 -6.01 0.80
N PRO A 87 -11.52 -5.52 1.31
CA PRO A 87 -12.43 -6.38 2.05
C PRO A 87 -12.89 -7.54 1.18
N ASN A 88 -12.91 -8.72 1.76
CA ASN A 88 -13.49 -9.87 1.09
C ASN A 88 -14.99 -9.70 1.01
N SER A 89 -15.47 -9.77 -0.18
CA SER A 89 -16.90 -9.71 -0.40
C SER A 89 -17.50 -11.12 -0.44
#